data_65a64b25db9d7bcf6e01d6d2493d251e
#
_entry.id   65a64b25db9d7bcf6e01d6d2493d251e
#
_cell.length_a   1.000
_cell.length_b   1.000
_cell.length_c   1.000
_cell.angle_alpha   90.00
_cell.angle_beta   90.00
_cell.angle_gamma   90.00
#
_symmetry.space_group_name_H-M   'P 1'
#
loop_
_entity.id
_entity.type
_entity.pdbx_description
1 polymer ?
#
loop_
_entity_poly.entity_id
_entity_poly.type
_entity_poly.pdbx_seq_one_letter_code
_entity_poly.pdbx_strand_id
1 'polypeptide(L)'
;MEKLRLSGISKRFGDVTVVDQLNLTMRAGEFVSLLGPSGCGKTTTLRMIAGFIAPTAGTVELDGRRLSSSYEFLPPEKRRMSMIFQSYALWPNMTVEQNVAFGLKMRKVPKEEMRKRTAEILDVVRLGQLASRYPNELSGGQQQRVSLARALVVKPEVLLLDEPLSNLDANLREEMRGEIRRLHNEFGITSIYVTHDQAEAMTTSDRIAIMSEGRIEQIDDPLTLYNKPKTRYVAEFIGRSNILDGKVKGEGVSFCGFDVPSARLKAAGPIATEIFSLRSQNIGLHAARPANGDSIVLPGSIVDRSFLGETWDYALQLADGSLKLRVTSPPTSIFDVGQNVFIEIDPANIVPIQEDKHA
;
A
#
# COMPACT_ATOMS: atom_id res chain seq x y z
N MET A 1 -11.09 19.12 4.77
CA MET A 1 -10.65 19.58 6.12
C MET A 1 -9.61 18.58 6.60
N GLU A 2 -8.51 19.05 7.20
CA GLU A 2 -7.47 18.17 7.75
C GLU A 2 -8.00 17.48 9.01
N LYS A 3 -7.81 16.15 9.10
CA LYS A 3 -8.29 15.33 10.22
C LYS A 3 -7.16 14.89 11.13
N LEU A 4 -6.10 14.30 10.56
CA LEU A 4 -4.94 13.81 11.29
C LEU A 4 -3.66 14.41 10.70
N ARG A 5 -2.77 14.88 11.57
CA ARG A 5 -1.44 15.38 11.17
C ARG A 5 -0.36 14.74 12.02
N LEU A 6 0.66 14.23 11.36
CA LEU A 6 1.93 13.80 11.93
C LEU A 6 3.00 14.78 11.44
N SER A 7 3.70 15.44 12.35
CA SER A 7 4.71 16.43 12.02
C SER A 7 6.05 16.02 12.61
N GLY A 8 6.98 15.57 11.76
CA GLY A 8 8.33 15.18 12.12
C GLY A 8 8.39 14.10 13.20
N ILE A 9 7.42 13.16 13.22
CA ILE A 9 7.40 12.14 14.27
C ILE A 9 8.60 11.21 14.11
N SER A 10 9.29 10.97 15.23
CA SER A 10 10.42 10.05 15.28
C SER A 10 10.28 9.12 16.46
N LYS A 11 10.79 7.89 16.32
CA LYS A 11 10.86 6.90 17.39
C LYS A 11 12.19 6.19 17.41
N ARG A 12 12.86 6.29 18.56
CA ARG A 12 14.10 5.55 18.85
C ARG A 12 13.85 4.53 19.96
N PHE A 13 14.46 3.37 19.82
CA PHE A 13 14.57 2.35 20.84
C PHE A 13 16.05 2.09 21.10
N GLY A 14 16.56 2.57 22.24
CA GLY A 14 18.01 2.63 22.45
C GLY A 14 18.70 3.44 21.37
N ASP A 15 19.64 2.83 20.68
CA ASP A 15 20.39 3.46 19.58
C ASP A 15 19.75 3.31 18.20
N VAL A 16 18.67 2.51 18.09
CA VAL A 16 18.01 2.24 16.83
C VAL A 16 16.87 3.23 16.58
N THR A 17 16.95 3.98 15.49
CA THR A 17 15.85 4.83 14.99
C THR A 17 14.94 4.00 14.09
N VAL A 18 13.71 3.75 14.53
CA VAL A 18 12.71 2.93 13.80
C VAL A 18 11.78 3.78 12.96
N VAL A 19 11.47 5.01 13.39
CA VAL A 19 10.72 6.00 12.62
C VAL A 19 11.51 7.29 12.68
N ASP A 20 11.72 7.93 11.54
CA ASP A 20 12.58 9.09 11.41
C ASP A 20 11.90 10.24 10.67
N GLN A 21 11.62 11.34 11.38
CA GLN A 21 11.04 12.59 10.88
C GLN A 21 9.84 12.42 9.94
N LEU A 22 8.99 11.43 10.23
CA LEU A 22 7.84 11.10 9.39
C LEU A 22 6.79 12.20 9.43
N ASN A 23 6.36 12.64 8.25
CA ASN A 23 5.31 13.64 8.05
C ASN A 23 4.16 13.00 7.27
N LEU A 24 2.94 13.15 7.78
CA LEU A 24 1.72 12.65 7.13
C LEU A 24 0.55 13.56 7.49
N THR A 25 -0.20 13.99 6.50
CA THR A 25 -1.46 14.70 6.69
C THR A 25 -2.59 13.95 6.01
N MET A 26 -3.70 13.75 6.73
CA MET A 26 -4.90 13.08 6.23
C MET A 26 -6.11 13.98 6.31
N ARG A 27 -7.00 13.86 5.33
CA ARG A 27 -8.30 14.53 5.30
C ARG A 27 -9.35 13.69 6.01
N ALA A 28 -10.44 14.34 6.44
CA ALA A 28 -11.59 13.62 6.98
C ALA A 28 -12.18 12.68 5.92
N GLY A 29 -12.48 11.43 6.32
CA GLY A 29 -13.02 10.40 5.45
C GLY A 29 -12.01 9.81 4.45
N GLU A 30 -10.73 10.09 4.59
CA GLU A 30 -9.68 9.56 3.71
C GLU A 30 -9.20 8.18 4.18
N PHE A 31 -8.94 7.28 3.24
CA PHE A 31 -8.31 5.98 3.47
C PHE A 31 -6.85 6.02 3.04
N VAL A 32 -5.92 5.97 3.99
CA VAL A 32 -4.48 6.00 3.70
C VAL A 32 -3.83 4.68 4.13
N SER A 33 -3.12 4.03 3.20
CA SER A 33 -2.28 2.88 3.54
C SER A 33 -0.83 3.28 3.81
N LEU A 34 -0.24 2.67 4.84
CA LEU A 34 1.20 2.61 5.05
C LEU A 34 1.70 1.29 4.49
N LEU A 35 2.45 1.34 3.40
CA LEU A 35 2.95 0.18 2.66
C LEU A 35 4.48 0.17 2.66
N GLY A 36 5.09 -1.00 2.85
CA GLY A 36 6.54 -1.15 2.86
C GLY A 36 6.98 -2.52 3.40
N PRO A 37 8.28 -2.85 3.34
CA PRO A 37 8.82 -4.11 3.82
C PRO A 37 8.65 -4.27 5.34
N SER A 38 8.86 -5.48 5.83
CA SER A 38 8.87 -5.75 7.27
C SER A 38 9.99 -4.95 7.95
N GLY A 39 9.69 -4.37 9.12
CA GLY A 39 10.66 -3.60 9.88
C GLY A 39 10.82 -2.12 9.48
N CYS A 40 10.19 -1.62 8.40
CA CYS A 40 10.32 -0.22 7.99
C CYS A 40 9.56 0.81 8.87
N GLY A 41 8.95 0.41 9.99
CA GLY A 41 8.34 1.33 10.95
C GLY A 41 6.82 1.51 10.88
N LYS A 42 6.07 0.83 9.99
CA LYS A 42 4.61 0.95 9.81
C LYS A 42 3.81 0.77 11.10
N THR A 43 3.94 -0.41 11.72
CA THR A 43 3.24 -0.75 12.98
C THR A 43 3.66 0.18 14.12
N THR A 44 4.94 0.59 14.18
CA THR A 44 5.42 1.55 15.19
C THR A 44 4.74 2.92 14.98
N THR A 45 4.64 3.38 13.73
CA THR A 45 3.92 4.61 13.38
C THR A 45 2.45 4.51 13.78
N LEU A 46 1.78 3.41 13.44
CA LEU A 46 0.38 3.18 13.80
C LEU A 46 0.18 3.20 15.32
N ARG A 47 1.07 2.55 16.07
CA ARG A 47 1.02 2.51 17.55
C ARG A 47 1.29 3.86 18.20
N MET A 48 2.11 4.73 17.59
CA MET A 48 2.27 6.11 18.04
C MET A 48 0.99 6.92 17.82
N ILE A 49 0.31 6.74 16.69
CA ILE A 49 -0.98 7.38 16.40
C ILE A 49 -2.05 6.89 17.38
N ALA A 50 -2.10 5.58 17.64
CA ALA A 50 -3.04 4.97 18.57
C ALA A 50 -2.81 5.36 20.04
N GLY A 51 -1.59 5.82 20.39
CA GLY A 51 -1.21 6.16 21.76
C GLY A 51 -0.73 5.00 22.61
N PHE A 52 -0.28 3.91 21.98
CA PHE A 52 0.40 2.82 22.70
C PHE A 52 1.89 3.13 22.94
N ILE A 53 2.47 3.97 22.09
CA ILE A 53 3.89 4.34 22.15
C ILE A 53 4.00 5.85 22.03
N ALA A 54 4.76 6.48 22.92
CA ALA A 54 5.09 7.90 22.82
C ALA A 54 6.17 8.12 21.73
N PRO A 55 6.02 9.14 20.86
CA PRO A 55 7.10 9.54 19.96
C PRO A 55 8.29 10.10 20.76
N THR A 56 9.50 9.91 20.22
CA THR A 56 10.72 10.52 20.80
C THR A 56 10.84 11.99 20.39
N ALA A 57 10.33 12.35 19.20
CA ALA A 57 10.25 13.71 18.69
C ALA A 57 9.04 13.88 17.77
N GLY A 58 8.69 15.13 17.47
CA GLY A 58 7.56 15.47 16.61
C GLY A 58 6.22 15.47 17.34
N THR A 59 5.12 15.63 16.58
CA THR A 59 3.76 15.73 17.12
C THR A 59 2.76 14.88 16.36
N VAL A 60 1.74 14.39 17.08
CA VAL A 60 0.52 13.77 16.53
C VAL A 60 -0.66 14.66 16.90
N GLU A 61 -1.42 15.10 15.90
CA GLU A 61 -2.57 15.98 16.08
C GLU A 61 -3.82 15.42 15.40
N LEU A 62 -4.99 15.55 16.04
CA LEU A 62 -6.30 15.20 15.52
C LEU A 62 -7.22 16.43 15.61
N ASP A 63 -7.80 16.87 14.48
CA ASP A 63 -8.62 18.08 14.38
C ASP A 63 -7.94 19.31 15.01
N GLY A 64 -6.62 19.45 14.81
CA GLY A 64 -5.81 20.52 15.42
C GLY A 64 -5.51 20.35 16.90
N ARG A 65 -6.06 19.34 17.57
CA ARG A 65 -5.75 19.00 18.97
C ARG A 65 -4.53 18.11 19.03
N ARG A 66 -3.51 18.49 19.79
CA ARG A 66 -2.33 17.67 20.03
C ARG A 66 -2.67 16.45 20.88
N LEU A 67 -2.30 15.27 20.39
CA LEU A 67 -2.47 13.98 21.08
C LEU A 67 -1.17 13.46 21.67
N SER A 68 -0.04 13.75 21.03
CA SER A 68 1.28 13.36 21.51
C SER A 68 2.35 14.34 21.04
N SER A 69 3.35 14.50 21.89
CA SER A 69 4.64 15.14 21.59
C SER A 69 5.71 14.48 22.45
N SER A 70 6.92 15.04 22.48
CA SER A 70 7.96 14.63 23.45
C SER A 70 7.60 14.93 24.89
N TYR A 71 6.63 15.82 25.15
CA TYR A 71 6.24 16.28 26.51
C TYR A 71 4.80 15.94 26.89
N GLU A 72 3.93 15.72 25.90
CA GLU A 72 2.51 15.41 26.11
C GLU A 72 2.19 14.05 25.52
N PHE A 73 1.43 13.25 26.26
CA PHE A 73 1.02 11.94 25.82
C PHE A 73 -0.40 11.63 26.26
N LEU A 74 -1.32 11.60 25.29
CA LEU A 74 -2.69 11.18 25.53
C LEU A 74 -2.80 9.66 25.33
N PRO A 75 -3.22 8.89 26.35
CA PRO A 75 -3.32 7.44 26.22
C PRO A 75 -4.46 7.01 25.27
N PRO A 76 -4.47 5.76 24.76
CA PRO A 76 -5.37 5.27 23.71
C PRO A 76 -6.85 5.52 23.99
N GLU A 77 -7.31 5.26 25.22
CA GLU A 77 -8.72 5.38 25.62
C GLU A 77 -9.26 6.82 25.55
N LYS A 78 -8.38 7.82 25.45
CA LYS A 78 -8.74 9.25 25.32
C LYS A 78 -8.63 9.80 23.91
N ARG A 79 -8.21 8.99 22.90
CA ARG A 79 -7.94 9.46 21.53
C ARG A 79 -9.13 9.40 20.59
N ARG A 80 -10.26 8.85 20.99
CA ARG A 80 -11.44 8.65 20.11
C ARG A 80 -11.13 7.86 18.84
N MET A 81 -10.15 6.97 18.90
CA MET A 81 -9.74 6.08 17.82
C MET A 81 -10.09 4.65 18.17
N SER A 82 -10.25 3.80 17.15
CA SER A 82 -10.33 2.36 17.33
C SER A 82 -9.20 1.69 16.56
N MET A 83 -8.70 0.57 17.07
CA MET A 83 -7.65 -0.19 16.44
C MET A 83 -8.07 -1.65 16.24
N ILE A 84 -7.82 -2.17 15.05
CA ILE A 84 -7.92 -3.57 14.69
C ILE A 84 -6.51 -4.12 14.64
N PHE A 85 -6.26 -5.17 15.42
CA PHE A 85 -4.96 -5.81 15.52
C PHE A 85 -4.86 -6.99 14.56
N GLN A 86 -3.67 -7.36 14.18
CA GLN A 86 -3.36 -8.50 13.33
C GLN A 86 -3.98 -9.83 13.82
N SER A 87 -4.03 -10.03 15.14
CA SER A 87 -4.60 -11.23 15.79
C SER A 87 -6.10 -11.13 16.08
N TYR A 88 -6.79 -10.09 15.54
CA TYR A 88 -8.20 -9.73 15.84
C TYR A 88 -8.46 -9.38 17.31
N ALA A 89 -7.67 -9.86 18.24
CA ALA A 89 -7.73 -9.61 19.67
C ALA A 89 -9.15 -9.77 20.28
N LEU A 90 -9.89 -10.80 19.87
CA LEU A 90 -11.19 -11.12 20.43
C LEU A 90 -11.03 -11.77 21.80
N TRP A 91 -11.94 -11.43 22.74
CA TRP A 91 -12.00 -12.08 24.04
C TRP A 91 -12.63 -13.46 23.89
N PRO A 92 -11.89 -14.55 24.13
CA PRO A 92 -12.36 -15.91 23.87
C PRO A 92 -13.49 -16.37 24.81
N ASN A 93 -13.60 -15.75 25.97
CA ASN A 93 -14.62 -16.03 27.00
C ASN A 93 -15.87 -15.14 26.88
N MET A 94 -15.98 -14.36 25.82
CA MET A 94 -17.12 -13.51 25.51
C MET A 94 -17.77 -13.94 24.21
N THR A 95 -19.10 -13.87 24.13
CA THR A 95 -19.82 -14.08 22.86
C THR A 95 -19.52 -12.97 21.86
N VAL A 96 -19.95 -13.15 20.59
CA VAL A 96 -19.86 -12.12 19.53
C VAL A 96 -20.52 -10.82 20.00
N GLU A 97 -21.76 -10.89 20.50
CA GLU A 97 -22.48 -9.72 21.01
C GLU A 97 -21.71 -9.04 22.15
N GLN A 98 -21.17 -9.81 23.09
CA GLN A 98 -20.41 -9.27 24.23
C GLN A 98 -19.09 -8.63 23.78
N ASN A 99 -18.36 -9.24 22.83
CA ASN A 99 -17.15 -8.66 22.22
C ASN A 99 -17.45 -7.30 21.60
N VAL A 100 -18.52 -7.20 20.80
CA VAL A 100 -18.90 -5.96 20.14
C VAL A 100 -19.38 -4.91 21.14
N ALA A 101 -20.24 -5.29 22.10
CA ALA A 101 -20.80 -4.38 23.08
C ALA A 101 -19.76 -3.85 24.11
N PHE A 102 -18.61 -4.49 24.23
CA PHE A 102 -17.64 -4.20 25.29
C PHE A 102 -17.21 -2.72 25.34
N GLY A 103 -16.89 -2.13 24.17
CA GLY A 103 -16.49 -0.73 24.10
C GLY A 103 -17.59 0.24 24.54
N LEU A 104 -18.86 -0.07 24.22
CA LEU A 104 -20.01 0.72 24.66
C LEU A 104 -20.21 0.61 26.18
N LYS A 105 -20.02 -0.60 26.73
CA LYS A 105 -20.08 -0.85 28.17
C LYS A 105 -19.03 -0.02 28.92
N MET A 106 -17.78 0.03 28.43
CA MET A 106 -16.71 0.83 29.04
C MET A 106 -17.02 2.33 28.98
N ARG A 107 -17.72 2.79 27.94
CA ARG A 107 -18.20 4.18 27.80
C ARG A 107 -19.48 4.47 28.61
N LYS A 108 -19.97 3.50 29.39
CA LYS A 108 -21.17 3.61 30.23
C LYS A 108 -22.44 3.99 29.43
N VAL A 109 -22.55 3.51 28.19
CA VAL A 109 -23.75 3.70 27.36
C VAL A 109 -24.93 2.97 28.01
N PRO A 110 -26.14 3.56 28.03
CA PRO A 110 -27.35 2.91 28.58
C PRO A 110 -27.62 1.55 27.91
N LYS A 111 -28.11 0.56 28.70
CA LYS A 111 -28.28 -0.83 28.25
C LYS A 111 -29.15 -0.96 26.97
N GLU A 112 -30.25 -0.22 26.87
CA GLU A 112 -31.11 -0.24 25.68
C GLU A 112 -30.40 0.26 24.43
N GLU A 113 -29.73 1.40 24.54
CA GLU A 113 -28.95 1.98 23.44
C GLU A 113 -27.78 1.07 23.07
N MET A 114 -27.11 0.46 24.03
CA MET A 114 -26.05 -0.51 23.79
C MET A 114 -26.57 -1.72 23.00
N ARG A 115 -27.71 -2.32 23.39
CA ARG A 115 -28.32 -3.44 22.68
C ARG A 115 -28.69 -3.04 21.25
N LYS A 116 -29.33 -1.90 21.07
CA LYS A 116 -29.73 -1.36 19.77
C LYS A 116 -28.51 -1.22 18.85
N ARG A 117 -27.48 -0.48 19.27
CA ARG A 117 -26.28 -0.25 18.44
C ARG A 117 -25.52 -1.54 18.14
N THR A 118 -25.48 -2.47 19.12
CA THR A 118 -24.82 -3.77 18.90
C THR A 118 -25.58 -4.61 17.86
N ALA A 119 -26.89 -4.65 17.91
CA ALA A 119 -27.70 -5.36 16.91
C ALA A 119 -27.51 -4.72 15.52
N GLU A 120 -27.65 -3.39 15.42
CA GLU A 120 -27.47 -2.67 14.16
C GLU A 120 -26.11 -2.96 13.51
N ILE A 121 -25.00 -2.88 14.27
CA ILE A 121 -23.68 -3.12 13.68
C ILE A 121 -23.44 -4.58 13.33
N LEU A 122 -24.02 -5.54 14.09
CA LEU A 122 -23.95 -6.96 13.76
C LEU A 122 -24.70 -7.29 12.47
N ASP A 123 -25.82 -6.61 12.20
CA ASP A 123 -26.54 -6.73 10.93
C ASP A 123 -25.75 -6.15 9.77
N VAL A 124 -25.11 -4.99 9.93
CA VAL A 124 -24.25 -4.36 8.92
C VAL A 124 -23.10 -5.29 8.51
N VAL A 125 -22.47 -5.99 9.48
CA VAL A 125 -21.38 -6.95 9.17
C VAL A 125 -21.90 -8.38 8.91
N ARG A 126 -23.22 -8.59 8.80
CA ARG A 126 -23.90 -9.87 8.51
C ARG A 126 -23.60 -10.97 9.53
N LEU A 127 -23.55 -10.63 10.80
CA LEU A 127 -23.29 -11.54 11.92
C LEU A 127 -24.45 -11.63 12.93
N GLY A 128 -25.62 -11.05 12.65
CA GLY A 128 -26.76 -11.03 13.58
C GLY A 128 -27.14 -12.41 14.12
N GLN A 129 -27.16 -13.44 13.25
CA GLN A 129 -27.48 -14.83 13.63
C GLN A 129 -26.39 -15.52 14.47
N LEU A 130 -25.17 -14.96 14.55
CA LEU A 130 -24.04 -15.51 15.28
C LEU A 130 -23.76 -14.76 16.59
N ALA A 131 -24.65 -13.87 17.03
CA ALA A 131 -24.47 -13.00 18.20
C ALA A 131 -24.17 -13.75 19.51
N SER A 132 -24.74 -14.94 19.68
CA SER A 132 -24.56 -15.79 20.89
C SER A 132 -23.36 -16.74 20.81
N ARG A 133 -22.68 -16.85 19.66
CA ARG A 133 -21.52 -17.71 19.47
C ARG A 133 -20.27 -17.14 20.12
N TYR A 134 -19.32 -18.03 20.44
CA TYR A 134 -18.00 -17.66 20.91
C TYR A 134 -16.98 -17.59 19.75
N PRO A 135 -15.87 -16.85 19.89
CA PRO A 135 -14.86 -16.71 18.84
C PRO A 135 -14.31 -18.02 18.27
N ASN A 136 -14.14 -19.06 19.09
CA ASN A 136 -13.65 -20.36 18.66
C ASN A 136 -14.64 -21.16 17.79
N GLU A 137 -15.89 -20.73 17.74
CA GLU A 137 -16.94 -21.33 16.86
C GLU A 137 -17.05 -20.61 15.51
N LEU A 138 -16.18 -19.64 15.23
CA LEU A 138 -16.23 -18.77 14.06
C LEU A 138 -15.05 -19.06 13.11
N SER A 139 -15.30 -18.92 11.80
CA SER A 139 -14.23 -18.87 10.80
C SER A 139 -13.38 -17.60 10.96
N GLY A 140 -12.16 -17.61 10.37
CA GLY A 140 -11.26 -16.43 10.41
C GLY A 140 -11.92 -15.16 9.88
N GLY A 141 -12.65 -15.22 8.76
CA GLY A 141 -13.39 -14.07 8.22
C GLY A 141 -14.53 -13.60 9.12
N GLN A 142 -15.21 -14.52 9.81
CA GLN A 142 -16.23 -14.15 10.80
C GLN A 142 -15.60 -13.46 12.02
N GLN A 143 -14.45 -13.95 12.51
CA GLN A 143 -13.69 -13.30 13.59
C GLN A 143 -13.23 -11.90 13.18
N GLN A 144 -12.78 -11.72 11.95
CA GLN A 144 -12.42 -10.43 11.38
C GLN A 144 -13.61 -9.47 11.37
N ARG A 145 -14.78 -9.91 10.91
CA ARG A 145 -16.01 -9.09 10.92
C ARG A 145 -16.44 -8.72 12.35
N VAL A 146 -16.27 -9.61 13.34
CA VAL A 146 -16.48 -9.26 14.76
C VAL A 146 -15.53 -8.16 15.22
N SER A 147 -14.26 -8.25 14.85
CA SER A 147 -13.27 -7.22 15.18
C SER A 147 -13.61 -5.87 14.54
N LEU A 148 -14.05 -5.86 13.27
CA LEU A 148 -14.56 -4.67 12.58
C LEU A 148 -15.79 -4.09 13.29
N ALA A 149 -16.80 -4.91 13.59
CA ALA A 149 -18.00 -4.47 14.31
C ALA A 149 -17.66 -3.85 15.67
N ARG A 150 -16.78 -4.50 16.45
CA ARG A 150 -16.29 -3.99 17.73
C ARG A 150 -15.59 -2.64 17.61
N ALA A 151 -14.81 -2.44 16.56
CA ALA A 151 -14.12 -1.19 16.31
C ALA A 151 -15.06 -0.06 15.88
N LEU A 152 -16.12 -0.38 15.10
CA LEU A 152 -17.04 0.58 14.51
C LEU A 152 -18.20 0.97 15.43
N VAL A 153 -18.68 0.06 16.30
CA VAL A 153 -19.86 0.29 17.17
C VAL A 153 -19.73 1.51 18.07
N VAL A 154 -18.50 1.84 18.45
CA VAL A 154 -18.18 3.00 19.29
C VAL A 154 -18.11 4.32 18.51
N LYS A 155 -18.32 4.28 17.19
CA LYS A 155 -18.24 5.44 16.27
C LYS A 155 -16.93 6.22 16.45
N PRO A 156 -15.77 5.61 16.15
CA PRO A 156 -14.49 6.28 16.29
C PRO A 156 -14.31 7.37 15.24
N GLU A 157 -13.48 8.35 15.51
CA GLU A 157 -13.12 9.41 14.56
C GLU A 157 -12.07 8.94 13.55
N VAL A 158 -11.19 8.00 13.97
CA VAL A 158 -10.17 7.38 13.13
C VAL A 158 -10.16 5.88 13.39
N LEU A 159 -10.13 5.09 12.33
CA LEU A 159 -9.96 3.64 12.35
C LEU A 159 -8.53 3.29 11.96
N LEU A 160 -7.86 2.53 12.83
CA LEU A 160 -6.49 2.06 12.65
C LEU A 160 -6.51 0.55 12.42
N LEU A 161 -5.91 0.08 11.32
CA LEU A 161 -5.89 -1.33 10.94
C LEU A 161 -4.43 -1.80 10.81
N ASP A 162 -3.99 -2.70 11.69
CA ASP A 162 -2.64 -3.25 11.73
C ASP A 162 -2.62 -4.64 11.09
N GLU A 163 -2.28 -4.72 9.80
CA GLU A 163 -2.24 -5.95 8.98
C GLU A 163 -3.49 -6.85 9.17
N PRO A 164 -4.72 -6.31 9.01
CA PRO A 164 -5.92 -7.01 9.42
C PRO A 164 -6.23 -8.29 8.62
N LEU A 165 -5.65 -8.45 7.44
CA LEU A 165 -5.94 -9.57 6.51
C LEU A 165 -4.81 -10.60 6.43
N SER A 166 -3.71 -10.43 7.17
CA SER A 166 -2.51 -11.28 7.08
C SER A 166 -2.75 -12.75 7.42
N ASN A 167 -3.75 -13.04 8.28
CA ASN A 167 -4.05 -14.40 8.76
C ASN A 167 -5.16 -15.11 7.94
N LEU A 168 -5.57 -14.55 6.81
CA LEU A 168 -6.62 -15.10 5.93
C LEU A 168 -6.01 -15.75 4.69
N ASP A 169 -6.69 -16.77 4.17
CA ASP A 169 -6.42 -17.34 2.84
C ASP A 169 -6.72 -16.30 1.73
N ALA A 170 -6.25 -16.57 0.51
CA ALA A 170 -6.31 -15.64 -0.60
C ALA A 170 -7.76 -15.22 -0.96
N ASN A 171 -8.68 -16.18 -1.05
CA ASN A 171 -10.07 -15.91 -1.43
C ASN A 171 -10.80 -15.06 -0.37
N LEU A 172 -10.62 -15.44 0.91
CA LEU A 172 -11.22 -14.74 2.03
C LEU A 172 -10.60 -13.34 2.22
N ARG A 173 -9.31 -13.19 1.92
CA ARG A 173 -8.62 -11.89 1.93
C ARG A 173 -9.23 -10.94 0.90
N GLU A 174 -9.52 -11.41 -0.31
CA GLU A 174 -10.15 -10.61 -1.35
C GLU A 174 -11.57 -10.16 -0.95
N GLU A 175 -12.39 -11.07 -0.42
CA GLU A 175 -13.72 -10.75 0.10
C GLU A 175 -13.65 -9.69 1.22
N MET A 176 -12.78 -9.90 2.20
CA MET A 176 -12.65 -9.03 3.37
C MET A 176 -12.06 -7.66 3.02
N ARG A 177 -11.20 -7.58 2.01
CA ARG A 177 -10.71 -6.31 1.45
C ARG A 177 -11.86 -5.46 0.93
N GLY A 178 -12.76 -6.05 0.14
CA GLY A 178 -13.97 -5.39 -0.34
C GLY A 178 -14.88 -4.94 0.82
N GLU A 179 -15.02 -5.77 1.85
CA GLU A 179 -15.85 -5.47 3.02
C GLU A 179 -15.28 -4.30 3.85
N ILE A 180 -13.96 -4.24 4.07
CA ILE A 180 -13.32 -3.11 4.77
C ILE A 180 -13.55 -1.81 4.00
N ARG A 181 -13.38 -1.80 2.67
CA ARG A 181 -13.62 -0.60 1.84
C ARG A 181 -15.10 -0.20 1.85
N ARG A 182 -16.03 -1.17 1.78
CA ARG A 182 -17.47 -0.91 1.89
C ARG A 182 -17.84 -0.23 3.20
N LEU A 183 -17.36 -0.78 4.32
CA LEU A 183 -17.63 -0.23 5.66
C LEU A 183 -17.00 1.16 5.83
N HIS A 184 -15.78 1.37 5.33
CA HIS A 184 -15.16 2.70 5.33
C HIS A 184 -16.03 3.74 4.61
N ASN A 185 -16.52 3.42 3.41
CA ASN A 185 -17.36 4.32 2.63
C ASN A 185 -18.73 4.56 3.30
N GLU A 186 -19.36 3.51 3.84
CA GLU A 186 -20.67 3.58 4.49
C GLU A 186 -20.64 4.46 5.75
N PHE A 187 -19.57 4.35 6.54
CA PHE A 187 -19.42 5.13 7.77
C PHE A 187 -18.69 6.48 7.58
N GLY A 188 -18.10 6.73 6.41
CA GLY A 188 -17.34 7.95 6.12
C GLY A 188 -16.15 8.17 7.08
N ILE A 189 -15.54 7.07 7.55
CA ILE A 189 -14.54 7.11 8.62
C ILE A 189 -13.14 7.35 8.06
N THR A 190 -12.32 8.17 8.73
CA THR A 190 -10.90 8.29 8.38
C THR A 190 -10.15 7.03 8.78
N SER A 191 -9.43 6.41 7.84
CA SER A 191 -8.80 5.09 8.08
C SER A 191 -7.32 5.11 7.76
N ILE A 192 -6.50 4.50 8.65
CA ILE A 192 -5.11 4.18 8.39
C ILE A 192 -4.97 2.66 8.35
N TYR A 193 -4.40 2.16 7.26
CA TYR A 193 -4.25 0.75 6.99
C TYR A 193 -2.78 0.39 6.85
N VAL A 194 -2.28 -0.48 7.70
CA VAL A 194 -0.92 -1.03 7.58
C VAL A 194 -0.99 -2.35 6.84
N THR A 195 -0.18 -2.48 5.81
CA THR A 195 -0.01 -3.74 5.07
C THR A 195 1.38 -3.84 4.45
N HIS A 196 1.79 -5.04 4.11
CA HIS A 196 2.93 -5.32 3.23
C HIS A 196 2.48 -5.82 1.85
N ASP A 197 1.17 -6.00 1.64
CA ASP A 197 0.57 -6.47 0.39
C ASP A 197 0.21 -5.27 -0.51
N GLN A 198 0.84 -5.23 -1.70
CA GLN A 198 0.60 -4.16 -2.67
C GLN A 198 -0.83 -4.18 -3.21
N ALA A 199 -1.40 -5.37 -3.46
CA ALA A 199 -2.75 -5.50 -3.98
C ALA A 199 -3.78 -4.97 -2.99
N GLU A 200 -3.58 -5.20 -1.68
CA GLU A 200 -4.41 -4.62 -0.64
C GLU A 200 -4.37 -3.09 -0.68
N ALA A 201 -3.16 -2.51 -0.65
CA ALA A 201 -2.99 -1.07 -0.65
C ALA A 201 -3.57 -0.41 -1.92
N MET A 202 -3.26 -0.98 -3.12
CA MET A 202 -3.69 -0.46 -4.42
C MET A 202 -5.20 -0.45 -4.61
N THR A 203 -5.91 -1.43 -4.03
CA THR A 203 -7.37 -1.58 -4.25
C THR A 203 -8.23 -0.89 -3.20
N THR A 204 -7.67 -0.62 -2.01
CA THR A 204 -8.47 -0.06 -0.90
C THR A 204 -8.22 1.41 -0.63
N SER A 205 -7.06 1.96 -1.02
CA SER A 205 -6.64 3.27 -0.53
C SER A 205 -6.97 4.41 -1.47
N ASP A 206 -7.28 5.56 -0.89
CA ASP A 206 -7.30 6.83 -1.62
C ASP A 206 -5.87 7.35 -1.86
N ARG A 207 -4.97 7.13 -0.87
CA ARG A 207 -3.54 7.39 -0.99
C ARG A 207 -2.73 6.30 -0.30
N ILE A 208 -1.54 6.06 -0.83
CA ILE A 208 -0.59 5.09 -0.28
C ILE A 208 0.71 5.82 0.08
N ALA A 209 1.15 5.68 1.32
CA ALA A 209 2.46 6.12 1.79
C ALA A 209 3.42 4.94 1.72
N ILE A 210 4.38 5.00 0.79
CA ILE A 210 5.46 4.01 0.69
C ILE A 210 6.49 4.31 1.75
N MET A 211 6.75 3.35 2.62
CA MET A 211 7.71 3.49 3.71
C MET A 211 8.96 2.64 3.48
N SER A 212 10.11 3.25 3.72
CA SER A 212 11.42 2.60 3.80
C SER A 212 12.21 3.20 4.94
N GLU A 213 12.96 2.40 5.70
CA GLU A 213 13.90 2.82 6.74
C GLU A 213 13.35 3.89 7.71
N GLY A 214 12.09 3.74 8.12
CA GLY A 214 11.42 4.64 9.05
C GLY A 214 10.88 5.94 8.45
N ARG A 215 10.97 6.14 7.14
CA ARG A 215 10.58 7.36 6.41
C ARG A 215 9.52 7.07 5.36
N ILE A 216 8.83 8.11 4.90
CA ILE A 216 7.95 8.04 3.73
C ILE A 216 8.77 8.47 2.50
N GLU A 217 8.94 7.55 1.55
CA GLU A 217 9.60 7.78 0.27
C GLU A 217 8.70 8.57 -0.69
N GLN A 218 7.46 8.13 -0.80
CA GLN A 218 6.45 8.78 -1.62
C GLN A 218 5.06 8.53 -1.04
N ILE A 219 4.18 9.53 -1.15
CA ILE A 219 2.77 9.40 -0.86
C ILE A 219 1.96 10.01 -1.99
N ASP A 220 1.13 9.21 -2.65
CA ASP A 220 0.27 9.63 -3.76
C ASP A 220 -0.93 8.67 -3.87
N ASP A 221 -1.86 8.93 -4.78
CA ASP A 221 -2.89 7.98 -5.18
C ASP A 221 -2.27 6.75 -5.87
N PRO A 222 -2.96 5.59 -5.87
CA PRO A 222 -2.42 4.34 -6.43
C PRO A 222 -1.94 4.46 -7.88
N LEU A 223 -2.69 5.15 -8.73
CA LEU A 223 -2.37 5.30 -10.15
C LEU A 223 -1.10 6.16 -10.36
N THR A 224 -0.97 7.24 -9.59
CA THR A 224 0.21 8.11 -9.63
C THR A 224 1.45 7.37 -9.12
N LEU A 225 1.36 6.62 -8.00
CA LEU A 225 2.47 5.81 -7.49
C LEU A 225 2.96 4.79 -8.51
N TYR A 226 2.02 4.15 -9.22
CA TYR A 226 2.35 3.14 -10.22
C TYR A 226 2.99 3.75 -11.48
N ASN A 227 2.41 4.85 -12.00
CA ASN A 227 2.80 5.44 -13.28
C ASN A 227 3.89 6.50 -13.19
N LYS A 228 4.11 7.08 -12.01
CA LYS A 228 5.06 8.18 -11.76
C LYS A 228 5.83 7.95 -10.45
N PRO A 229 6.55 6.83 -10.33
CA PRO A 229 7.43 6.63 -9.17
C PRO A 229 8.46 7.74 -9.13
N LYS A 230 8.76 8.27 -7.93
CA LYS A 230 9.71 9.38 -7.77
C LYS A 230 11.15 8.90 -7.62
N THR A 231 11.35 7.73 -6.99
CA THR A 231 12.68 7.18 -6.69
C THR A 231 12.82 5.78 -7.28
N ARG A 232 14.07 5.32 -7.38
CA ARG A 232 14.40 3.94 -7.74
C ARG A 232 13.67 2.95 -6.82
N TYR A 233 13.74 3.18 -5.50
CA TYR A 233 13.08 2.33 -4.52
C TYR A 233 11.57 2.16 -4.80
N VAL A 234 10.85 3.26 -5.01
CA VAL A 234 9.41 3.21 -5.30
C VAL A 234 9.13 2.49 -6.62
N ALA A 235 9.96 2.72 -7.66
CA ALA A 235 9.81 2.07 -8.96
C ALA A 235 10.01 0.55 -8.88
N GLU A 236 10.98 0.09 -8.08
CA GLU A 236 11.27 -1.33 -7.87
C GLU A 236 10.28 -1.99 -6.90
N PHE A 237 9.89 -1.26 -5.84
CA PHE A 237 8.98 -1.79 -4.82
C PHE A 237 7.54 -1.92 -5.32
N ILE A 238 7.03 -0.96 -6.12
CA ILE A 238 5.67 -0.97 -6.64
C ILE A 238 5.63 -1.60 -8.04
N GLY A 239 5.06 -2.80 -8.13
CA GLY A 239 4.98 -3.54 -9.38
C GLY A 239 6.35 -4.05 -9.85
N ARG A 240 6.47 -4.27 -11.16
CA ARG A 240 7.70 -4.76 -11.79
C ARG A 240 8.23 -3.74 -12.78
N SER A 241 9.41 -3.21 -12.51
CA SER A 241 10.08 -2.22 -13.37
C SER A 241 11.44 -2.71 -13.84
N ASN A 242 11.77 -2.35 -15.06
CA ASN A 242 13.13 -2.31 -15.53
C ASN A 242 13.70 -0.93 -15.16
N ILE A 243 14.84 -0.90 -14.51
CA ILE A 243 15.59 0.33 -14.26
C ILE A 243 16.62 0.47 -15.38
N LEU A 244 16.58 1.59 -16.05
CA LEU A 244 17.42 1.88 -17.21
C LEU A 244 18.35 3.04 -16.86
N ASP A 245 19.65 2.84 -17.09
CA ASP A 245 20.62 3.93 -17.05
C ASP A 245 20.63 4.64 -18.40
N GLY A 246 20.45 5.96 -18.39
CA GLY A 246 20.39 6.78 -19.59
C GLY A 246 21.28 8.02 -19.47
N LYS A 247 22.03 8.34 -20.52
CA LYS A 247 22.87 9.54 -20.57
C LYS A 247 22.18 10.62 -21.38
N VAL A 248 21.94 11.78 -20.78
CA VAL A 248 21.38 12.94 -21.49
C VAL A 248 22.41 13.46 -22.49
N LYS A 249 22.05 13.50 -23.77
CA LYS A 249 22.89 14.00 -24.89
C LYS A 249 22.07 14.96 -25.75
N GLY A 250 22.34 16.26 -25.62
CA GLY A 250 21.61 17.29 -26.38
C GLY A 250 20.12 17.23 -26.10
N GLU A 251 19.31 17.02 -27.16
CA GLU A 251 17.84 16.93 -27.06
C GLU A 251 17.32 15.50 -26.83
N GLY A 252 18.18 14.54 -26.49
CA GLY A 252 17.82 13.15 -26.31
C GLY A 252 18.48 12.49 -25.10
N VAL A 253 18.06 11.25 -24.83
CA VAL A 253 18.65 10.36 -23.84
C VAL A 253 19.14 9.10 -24.54
N SER A 254 20.41 8.76 -24.32
CA SER A 254 21.04 7.55 -24.84
C SER A 254 21.01 6.46 -23.79
N PHE A 255 20.33 5.37 -24.07
CA PHE A 255 20.29 4.14 -23.28
C PHE A 255 21.25 3.09 -23.88
N CYS A 256 21.52 2.02 -23.13
CA CYS A 256 22.21 0.87 -23.69
C CYS A 256 21.38 0.24 -24.81
N GLY A 257 21.86 0.32 -26.06
CA GLY A 257 21.23 -0.29 -27.25
C GLY A 257 20.22 0.59 -27.99
N PHE A 258 19.86 1.78 -27.51
CA PHE A 258 18.93 2.69 -28.23
C PHE A 258 18.95 4.13 -27.71
N ASP A 259 18.54 5.07 -28.56
CA ASP A 259 18.42 6.49 -28.23
C ASP A 259 16.96 6.95 -28.30
N VAL A 260 16.58 7.90 -27.44
CA VAL A 260 15.23 8.45 -27.35
C VAL A 260 15.27 9.98 -27.32
N PRO A 261 14.54 10.69 -28.20
CA PRO A 261 14.36 12.13 -28.07
C PRO A 261 13.68 12.48 -26.72
N SER A 262 14.20 13.46 -25.99
CA SER A 262 13.66 13.85 -24.67
C SER A 262 12.18 14.23 -24.72
N ALA A 263 11.73 14.82 -25.81
CA ALA A 263 10.33 15.20 -26.04
C ALA A 263 9.36 14.00 -26.08
N ARG A 264 9.87 12.78 -26.28
CA ARG A 264 9.08 11.54 -26.34
C ARG A 264 9.02 10.79 -25.00
N LEU A 265 9.87 11.16 -24.05
CA LEU A 265 9.87 10.57 -22.72
C LEU A 265 8.73 11.14 -21.89
N LYS A 266 8.22 10.37 -20.93
CA LYS A 266 7.16 10.81 -20.00
C LYS A 266 7.72 11.72 -18.91
N ALA A 267 8.25 12.88 -19.30
CA ALA A 267 8.83 13.86 -18.38
C ALA A 267 7.92 15.09 -18.24
N ALA A 268 7.76 15.60 -17.01
CA ALA A 268 7.00 16.81 -16.73
C ALA A 268 7.81 18.11 -16.91
N GLY A 269 9.07 18.01 -17.41
CA GLY A 269 9.99 19.13 -17.55
C GLY A 269 11.37 18.68 -18.02
N PRO A 270 12.42 19.51 -17.90
CA PRO A 270 13.78 19.15 -18.25
C PRO A 270 14.25 17.89 -17.50
N ILE A 271 14.88 16.98 -18.22
CA ILE A 271 15.39 15.72 -17.65
C ILE A 271 16.70 16.03 -16.93
N ALA A 272 16.69 15.91 -15.61
CA ALA A 272 17.84 16.15 -14.74
C ALA A 272 18.38 14.87 -14.08
N THR A 273 18.01 13.68 -14.60
CA THR A 273 18.39 12.37 -14.07
C THR A 273 18.97 11.50 -15.16
N GLU A 274 19.80 10.54 -14.75
CA GLU A 274 20.35 9.47 -15.60
C GLU A 274 19.64 8.12 -15.36
N ILE A 275 18.58 8.08 -14.50
CA ILE A 275 17.88 6.86 -14.13
C ILE A 275 16.43 6.94 -14.57
N PHE A 276 15.97 5.85 -15.20
CA PHE A 276 14.62 5.77 -15.76
C PHE A 276 13.96 4.45 -15.38
N SER A 277 12.65 4.47 -15.24
CA SER A 277 11.82 3.30 -14.99
C SER A 277 10.98 2.97 -16.22
N LEU A 278 10.93 1.68 -16.59
CA LEU A 278 10.07 1.13 -17.64
C LEU A 278 9.35 -0.10 -17.09
N ARG A 279 8.03 -0.05 -17.01
CA ARG A 279 7.23 -1.17 -16.50
C ARG A 279 7.32 -2.38 -17.42
N SER A 280 7.50 -3.58 -16.83
CA SER A 280 7.64 -4.83 -17.60
C SER A 280 6.45 -5.13 -18.50
N GLN A 281 5.24 -4.74 -18.12
CA GLN A 281 4.01 -4.91 -18.90
C GLN A 281 3.82 -3.90 -20.03
N ASN A 282 4.62 -2.82 -20.04
CA ASN A 282 4.59 -1.80 -21.09
C ASN A 282 5.59 -2.09 -22.22
N ILE A 283 6.14 -3.28 -22.24
CA ILE A 283 7.05 -3.77 -23.27
C ILE A 283 6.33 -4.83 -24.08
N GLY A 284 6.21 -4.61 -25.38
CA GLY A 284 5.64 -5.57 -26.32
C GLY A 284 6.65 -6.64 -26.74
N LEU A 285 6.19 -7.89 -26.92
CA LEU A 285 6.98 -8.98 -27.48
C LEU A 285 6.32 -9.49 -28.75
N HIS A 286 7.12 -9.64 -29.82
CA HIS A 286 6.65 -10.08 -31.14
C HIS A 286 7.59 -11.13 -31.73
N ALA A 287 7.02 -12.18 -32.37
CA ALA A 287 7.78 -13.19 -33.09
C ALA A 287 8.35 -12.64 -34.42
N ALA A 288 7.65 -11.68 -35.05
CA ALA A 288 8.07 -10.98 -36.23
C ALA A 288 8.15 -9.47 -35.96
N ARG A 289 8.99 -8.76 -36.70
CA ARG A 289 9.13 -7.31 -36.51
C ARG A 289 7.78 -6.62 -36.75
N PRO A 290 7.23 -5.90 -35.74
CA PRO A 290 5.98 -5.16 -35.92
C PRO A 290 6.14 -4.06 -37.00
N ALA A 291 5.03 -3.71 -37.65
CA ALA A 291 5.00 -2.62 -38.61
C ALA A 291 5.40 -1.31 -37.91
N ASN A 292 6.17 -0.48 -38.60
CA ASN A 292 6.74 0.76 -38.07
C ASN A 292 5.63 1.69 -37.54
N GLY A 293 5.63 1.89 -36.22
CA GLY A 293 4.99 2.97 -35.52
C GLY A 293 6.06 3.90 -34.94
N ASP A 294 5.63 4.73 -34.01
CA ASP A 294 6.55 5.58 -33.22
C ASP A 294 7.33 4.81 -32.15
N SER A 295 7.12 3.52 -31.99
CA SER A 295 7.78 2.66 -31.00
C SER A 295 9.22 2.33 -31.38
N ILE A 296 10.06 2.10 -30.40
CA ILE A 296 11.41 1.55 -30.54
C ILE A 296 11.29 0.04 -30.64
N VAL A 297 11.84 -0.55 -31.70
CA VAL A 297 11.81 -2.00 -31.92
C VAL A 297 13.24 -2.55 -31.96
N LEU A 298 13.58 -3.35 -30.95
CA LEU A 298 14.90 -3.93 -30.75
C LEU A 298 14.87 -5.45 -30.93
N PRO A 299 15.87 -6.05 -31.57
CA PRO A 299 16.01 -7.50 -31.61
C PRO A 299 16.58 -8.01 -30.27
N GLY A 300 16.08 -9.17 -29.82
CA GLY A 300 16.55 -9.81 -28.60
C GLY A 300 16.22 -11.29 -28.58
N SER A 301 16.57 -11.97 -27.52
CA SER A 301 16.26 -13.38 -27.28
C SER A 301 15.72 -13.62 -25.87
N ILE A 302 14.89 -14.64 -25.74
CA ILE A 302 14.36 -15.08 -24.44
C ILE A 302 15.48 -15.84 -23.71
N VAL A 303 15.84 -15.41 -22.52
CA VAL A 303 16.85 -16.04 -21.66
C VAL A 303 16.19 -16.97 -20.65
N ASP A 304 15.05 -16.56 -20.10
CA ASP A 304 14.28 -17.31 -19.11
C ASP A 304 12.80 -16.98 -19.20
N ARG A 305 11.95 -17.89 -18.71
CA ARG A 305 10.50 -17.68 -18.65
C ARG A 305 9.87 -18.34 -17.45
N SER A 306 8.86 -17.70 -16.86
CA SER A 306 8.07 -18.24 -15.75
C SER A 306 6.58 -18.00 -16.01
N PHE A 307 5.76 -19.05 -15.91
CA PHE A 307 4.31 -18.91 -16.00
C PHE A 307 3.72 -18.65 -14.61
N LEU A 308 2.97 -17.55 -14.49
CA LEU A 308 2.39 -17.09 -13.22
C LEU A 308 0.86 -17.31 -13.15
N GLY A 309 0.30 -18.13 -14.05
CA GLY A 309 -1.14 -18.37 -14.17
C GLY A 309 -1.83 -17.36 -15.08
N GLU A 310 -1.84 -16.09 -14.72
CA GLU A 310 -2.49 -15.03 -15.50
C GLU A 310 -1.55 -14.36 -16.51
N THR A 311 -0.23 -14.49 -16.32
CA THR A 311 0.79 -13.86 -17.17
C THR A 311 2.02 -14.74 -17.30
N TRP A 312 2.80 -14.51 -18.37
CA TRP A 312 4.18 -14.92 -18.50
C TRP A 312 5.11 -13.81 -18.04
N ASP A 313 6.16 -14.18 -17.31
CA ASP A 313 7.30 -13.33 -16.95
C ASP A 313 8.51 -13.81 -17.74
N TYR A 314 9.03 -12.97 -18.64
CA TYR A 314 10.17 -13.25 -19.50
C TYR A 314 11.38 -12.46 -19.08
N ALA A 315 12.55 -13.10 -18.99
CA ALA A 315 13.84 -12.43 -18.98
C ALA A 315 14.41 -12.43 -20.40
N LEU A 316 14.78 -11.27 -20.88
CA LEU A 316 15.29 -11.02 -22.24
C LEU A 316 16.71 -10.48 -22.19
N GLN A 317 17.46 -10.78 -23.24
CA GLN A 317 18.74 -10.14 -23.57
C GLN A 317 18.63 -9.50 -24.94
N LEU A 318 19.03 -8.23 -25.06
CA LEU A 318 19.17 -7.61 -26.38
C LEU A 318 20.22 -8.34 -27.24
N ALA A 319 20.06 -8.33 -28.56
CA ALA A 319 20.93 -9.07 -29.49
C ALA A 319 22.40 -8.63 -29.42
N ASP A 320 22.68 -7.38 -29.07
CA ASP A 320 24.02 -6.84 -28.85
C ASP A 320 24.62 -7.14 -27.48
N GLY A 321 23.83 -7.80 -26.59
CA GLY A 321 24.24 -8.12 -25.24
C GLY A 321 24.25 -6.93 -24.27
N SER A 322 23.85 -5.73 -24.70
CA SER A 322 24.00 -4.49 -23.94
C SER A 322 23.04 -4.36 -22.74
N LEU A 323 21.83 -4.94 -22.86
CA LEU A 323 20.76 -4.74 -21.87
C LEU A 323 19.97 -6.02 -21.62
N LYS A 324 19.63 -6.27 -20.35
CA LYS A 324 18.66 -7.29 -19.94
C LYS A 324 17.35 -6.62 -19.54
N LEU A 325 16.24 -7.16 -20.01
CA LEU A 325 14.91 -6.66 -19.68
C LEU A 325 14.02 -7.76 -19.12
N ARG A 326 13.15 -7.41 -18.20
CA ARG A 326 11.99 -8.23 -17.80
C ARG A 326 10.75 -7.75 -18.52
N VAL A 327 9.97 -8.70 -19.05
CA VAL A 327 8.72 -8.40 -19.74
C VAL A 327 7.61 -9.29 -19.21
N THR A 328 6.48 -8.67 -18.88
CA THR A 328 5.27 -9.38 -18.49
C THR A 328 4.30 -9.38 -19.66
N SER A 329 3.91 -10.55 -20.12
CA SER A 329 3.02 -10.73 -21.27
C SER A 329 1.77 -11.51 -20.92
N PRO A 330 0.67 -11.36 -21.70
CA PRO A 330 -0.54 -12.16 -21.54
C PRO A 330 -0.27 -13.67 -21.66
N PRO A 331 -1.10 -14.55 -21.07
CA PRO A 331 -0.91 -16.00 -21.09
C PRO A 331 -0.94 -16.60 -22.50
N THR A 332 -1.54 -15.89 -23.47
CA THR A 332 -1.61 -16.28 -24.90
C THR A 332 -0.33 -15.99 -25.68
N SER A 333 0.57 -15.14 -25.17
CA SER A 333 1.84 -14.79 -25.83
C SER A 333 2.94 -15.72 -25.36
N ILE A 334 3.09 -16.86 -26.01
CA ILE A 334 4.02 -17.93 -25.63
C ILE A 334 5.28 -17.87 -26.50
N PHE A 335 6.43 -17.72 -25.84
CA PHE A 335 7.76 -17.75 -26.46
C PHE A 335 8.64 -18.75 -25.72
N ASP A 336 9.53 -19.45 -26.46
CA ASP A 336 10.44 -20.43 -25.89
C ASP A 336 11.78 -19.82 -25.49
N VAL A 337 12.47 -20.43 -24.51
CA VAL A 337 13.82 -20.04 -24.14
C VAL A 337 14.75 -20.25 -25.34
N GLY A 338 15.59 -19.26 -25.63
CA GLY A 338 16.45 -19.21 -26.82
C GLY A 338 15.76 -18.66 -28.07
N GLN A 339 14.45 -18.44 -28.06
CA GLN A 339 13.74 -17.86 -29.20
C GLN A 339 14.15 -16.40 -29.43
N ASN A 340 14.43 -16.05 -30.69
CA ASN A 340 14.61 -14.67 -31.09
C ASN A 340 13.25 -13.95 -31.20
N VAL A 341 13.18 -12.75 -30.64
CA VAL A 341 11.98 -11.93 -30.59
C VAL A 341 12.30 -10.48 -30.88
N PHE A 342 11.28 -9.71 -31.26
CA PHE A 342 11.34 -8.26 -31.32
C PHE A 342 10.70 -7.66 -30.07
N ILE A 343 11.42 -6.74 -29.45
CA ILE A 343 11.05 -6.04 -28.22
C ILE A 343 10.57 -4.66 -28.64
N GLU A 344 9.31 -4.35 -28.35
CA GLU A 344 8.69 -3.07 -28.67
C GLU A 344 8.57 -2.22 -27.41
N ILE A 345 9.13 -1.00 -27.45
CA ILE A 345 9.10 -0.04 -26.35
C ILE A 345 8.52 1.27 -26.87
N ASP A 346 7.40 1.70 -26.29
CA ASP A 346 6.90 3.06 -26.47
C ASP A 346 7.69 4.00 -25.55
N PRO A 347 8.45 4.98 -26.09
CA PRO A 347 9.18 5.96 -25.29
C PRO A 347 8.34 6.72 -24.27
N ALA A 348 7.06 6.92 -24.53
CA ALA A 348 6.12 7.55 -23.59
C ALA A 348 5.92 6.75 -22.30
N ASN A 349 6.33 5.48 -22.24
CA ASN A 349 6.29 4.63 -21.06
C ASN A 349 7.59 4.67 -20.22
N ILE A 350 8.64 5.32 -20.73
CA ILE A 350 9.91 5.50 -20.01
C ILE A 350 9.78 6.74 -19.11
N VAL A 351 9.88 6.54 -17.80
CA VAL A 351 9.66 7.57 -16.79
C VAL A 351 10.99 7.92 -16.12
N PRO A 352 11.43 9.18 -16.15
CA PRO A 352 12.60 9.61 -15.38
C PRO A 352 12.32 9.52 -13.88
N ILE A 353 13.26 8.98 -13.10
CA ILE A 353 13.17 8.83 -11.65
C ILE A 353 14.43 9.39 -10.99
N GLN A 354 14.40 9.61 -9.69
CA GLN A 354 15.55 10.05 -8.91
C GLN A 354 16.23 8.86 -8.24
N GLU A 355 17.54 8.99 -7.98
CA GLU A 355 18.24 8.08 -7.07
C GLU A 355 17.62 8.19 -5.67
N ASP A 356 17.74 7.13 -4.88
CA ASP A 356 17.23 7.12 -3.52
C ASP A 356 17.97 8.16 -2.67
N LYS A 357 17.22 8.94 -1.90
CA LYS A 357 17.79 10.04 -1.10
C LYS A 357 18.76 9.58 -0.01
N HIS A 358 18.92 8.28 0.18
CA HIS A 358 19.62 7.65 1.31
C HIS A 358 20.53 6.49 0.90
N ALA A 359 20.88 6.38 -0.41
CA ALA A 359 21.87 5.43 -0.89
C ALA A 359 23.32 5.89 -0.55
#